data_5c15bae4bf4fce02c3ba8b2a0966900c
#
_entry.id   5c15bae4bf4fce02c3ba8b2a0966900c
#
_cell.length_a   1.000
_cell.length_b   1.000
_cell.length_c   1.000
_cell.angle_alpha   90.00
_cell.angle_beta   90.00
_cell.angle_gamma   90.00
#
_symmetry.space_group_name_H-M   'P 1'
#
loop_
_entity.id
_entity.type
_entity.pdbx_description
1 polymer ?
#
loop_
_entity_poly.entity_id
_entity_poly.type
_entity_poly.pdbx_seq_one_letter_code
_entity_poly.pdbx_strand_id
1 'polypeptide(L)'
;MQNERDVLMRFQSSTPHIRPLLDEIDAGTESHTLVMRWLDGDLLNATKDKQLASSEVKLVAKSVLEALRALHAEGFIHTGEPAALHYRIATIPNTDGQADVKPNNVLVNYAEESQQQITEVQLADFGSAVSEKSGHAKDGDDIGSPIFRSPEAQMQLPWTTATDIWSFGVTVRFYSFGNLEDIAD
;
A
#
# COMPACT_ATOMS: atom_id res chain seq x y z
N MET A 1 -8.50 11.21 -4.83
CA MET A 1 -8.62 12.06 -3.60
C MET A 1 -9.94 11.85 -2.87
N GLN A 2 -11.13 12.01 -3.50
CA GLN A 2 -12.39 11.80 -2.76
C GLN A 2 -12.56 10.36 -2.26
N ASN A 3 -12.25 9.35 -3.08
CA ASN A 3 -12.27 7.95 -2.66
C ASN A 3 -11.31 7.68 -1.49
N GLU A 4 -10.09 8.21 -1.54
CA GLU A 4 -9.10 8.05 -0.47
C GLU A 4 -9.60 8.65 0.85
N ARG A 5 -10.14 9.87 0.79
CA ARG A 5 -10.77 10.51 1.94
C ARG A 5 -11.86 9.64 2.57
N ASP A 6 -12.79 9.17 1.74
CA ASP A 6 -13.95 8.40 2.22
C ASP A 6 -13.53 7.06 2.84
N VAL A 7 -12.52 6.39 2.25
CA VAL A 7 -11.94 5.16 2.79
C VAL A 7 -11.22 5.44 4.12
N LEU A 8 -10.39 6.48 4.18
CA LEU A 8 -9.67 6.84 5.41
C LEU A 8 -10.63 7.23 6.53
N MET A 9 -11.64 8.05 6.26
CA MET A 9 -12.67 8.42 7.25
C MET A 9 -13.40 7.19 7.80
N ARG A 10 -13.54 6.13 7.01
CA ARG A 10 -14.19 4.90 7.42
C ARG A 10 -13.29 4.01 8.28
N PHE A 11 -12.01 3.88 7.93
CA PHE A 11 -11.14 2.82 8.47
C PHE A 11 -10.03 3.29 9.41
N GLN A 12 -9.63 4.57 9.39
CA GLN A 12 -8.48 5.05 10.17
C GLN A 12 -8.62 4.87 11.69
N SER A 13 -9.83 4.80 12.23
CA SER A 13 -10.07 4.54 13.64
C SER A 13 -10.10 3.06 14.02
N SER A 14 -10.12 2.16 13.03
CA SER A 14 -10.21 0.71 13.24
C SER A 14 -8.89 0.07 13.67
N THR A 15 -7.77 0.71 13.32
CA THR A 15 -6.41 0.24 13.67
C THR A 15 -5.42 1.40 13.58
N PRO A 16 -4.36 1.41 14.42
CA PRO A 16 -3.30 2.41 14.33
C PRO A 16 -2.39 2.24 13.10
N HIS A 17 -2.56 1.15 12.35
CA HIS A 17 -1.71 0.80 11.22
C HIS A 17 -2.22 1.30 9.85
N ILE A 18 -3.28 2.10 9.84
CA ILE A 18 -3.72 2.88 8.68
C ILE A 18 -3.24 4.31 8.85
N ARG A 19 -2.58 4.87 7.82
CA ARG A 19 -2.12 6.26 7.83
C ARG A 19 -3.30 7.21 8.03
N PRO A 20 -3.36 8.00 9.11
CA PRO A 20 -4.52 8.82 9.38
C PRO A 20 -4.55 10.09 8.52
N LEU A 21 -5.75 10.45 8.08
CA LEU A 21 -6.10 11.76 7.58
C LEU A 21 -6.24 12.71 8.77
N LEU A 22 -5.48 13.79 8.78
CA LEU A 22 -5.47 14.78 9.86
C LEU A 22 -6.41 15.93 9.58
N ASP A 23 -6.45 16.39 8.33
CA ASP A 23 -7.25 17.54 7.94
C ASP A 23 -7.54 17.53 6.44
N GLU A 24 -8.50 18.33 6.01
CA GLU A 24 -8.85 18.53 4.61
C GLU A 24 -8.89 20.04 4.33
N ILE A 25 -8.13 20.48 3.32
CA ILE A 25 -8.11 21.87 2.90
C ILE A 25 -8.96 22.01 1.64
N ASP A 26 -10.09 22.69 1.80
CA ASP A 26 -10.91 23.13 0.67
C ASP A 26 -10.47 24.53 0.23
N ALA A 27 -9.74 24.60 -0.87
CA ALA A 27 -9.26 25.89 -1.40
C ALA A 27 -10.34 26.64 -2.22
N GLY A 28 -11.59 26.19 -2.21
CA GLY A 28 -12.68 26.79 -2.99
C GLY A 28 -12.52 26.64 -4.52
N THR A 29 -11.58 25.81 -4.95
CA THR A 29 -11.35 25.37 -6.32
C THR A 29 -11.65 23.89 -6.43
N GLU A 30 -11.66 23.31 -7.63
CA GLU A 30 -11.93 21.87 -7.83
C GLU A 30 -10.87 20.94 -7.20
N SER A 31 -9.85 21.47 -6.51
CA SER A 31 -8.78 20.68 -5.90
C SER A 31 -8.90 20.67 -4.38
N HIS A 32 -9.33 19.53 -3.84
CA HIS A 32 -9.24 19.24 -2.41
C HIS A 32 -7.84 18.76 -2.07
N THR A 33 -7.27 19.20 -0.94
CA THR A 33 -5.97 18.74 -0.46
C THR A 33 -6.17 17.99 0.85
N LEU A 34 -5.70 16.75 0.91
CA LEU A 34 -5.70 15.94 2.13
C LEU A 34 -4.41 16.16 2.91
N VAL A 35 -4.54 16.49 4.19
CA VAL A 35 -3.41 16.61 5.11
C VAL A 35 -3.26 15.29 5.86
N MET A 36 -2.17 14.60 5.61
CA MET A 36 -1.89 13.27 6.15
C MET A 36 -0.81 13.34 7.22
N ARG A 37 -0.85 12.41 8.18
CA ARG A 37 0.23 12.25 9.15
C ARG A 37 1.55 12.02 8.43
N TRP A 38 2.59 12.76 8.84
CA TRP A 38 3.95 12.53 8.36
C TRP A 38 4.56 11.30 9.02
N LEU A 39 5.29 10.49 8.23
CA LEU A 39 6.18 9.43 8.69
C LEU A 39 7.57 9.64 8.07
N ASP A 40 8.61 9.11 8.71
CA ASP A 40 10.01 9.40 8.38
C ASP A 40 10.43 8.82 7.02
N GLY A 41 9.81 7.73 6.59
CA GLY A 41 10.12 7.09 5.32
C GLY A 41 9.13 6.00 4.93
N ASP A 42 9.52 5.21 3.96
CA ASP A 42 8.80 4.03 3.49
C ASP A 42 9.70 2.78 3.55
N LEU A 43 9.10 1.62 3.42
CA LEU A 43 9.78 0.34 3.53
C LEU A 43 10.80 0.12 2.40
N LEU A 44 10.57 0.66 1.20
CA LEU A 44 11.53 0.55 0.09
C LEU A 44 12.83 1.27 0.44
N ASN A 45 12.73 2.51 0.91
CA ASN A 45 13.89 3.29 1.32
C ASN A 45 14.57 2.71 2.58
N ALA A 46 13.77 2.19 3.53
CA ALA A 46 14.29 1.56 4.75
C ALA A 46 15.16 0.33 4.47
N THR A 47 14.96 -0.33 3.34
CA THR A 47 15.64 -1.59 2.98
C THR A 47 16.66 -1.44 1.85
N LYS A 48 16.83 -0.23 1.31
CA LYS A 48 17.73 0.03 0.18
C LYS A 48 19.17 -0.37 0.45
N ASP A 49 19.67 -0.09 1.65
CA ASP A 49 21.07 -0.27 2.03
C ASP A 49 21.25 -1.31 3.15
N LYS A 50 20.16 -1.92 3.65
CA LYS A 50 20.22 -2.91 4.73
C LYS A 50 19.06 -3.90 4.65
N GLN A 51 19.29 -5.11 5.16
CA GLN A 51 18.21 -6.05 5.45
C GLN A 51 17.53 -5.72 6.78
N LEU A 52 16.25 -5.97 6.87
CA LEU A 52 15.49 -5.81 8.12
C LEU A 52 15.86 -6.91 9.12
N ALA A 53 15.99 -6.54 10.39
CA ALA A 53 16.06 -7.53 11.47
C ALA A 53 14.75 -8.34 11.55
N SER A 54 14.83 -9.59 12.03
CA SER A 54 13.66 -10.46 12.17
C SER A 54 12.53 -9.83 13.01
N SER A 55 12.86 -9.00 13.98
CA SER A 55 11.88 -8.23 14.77
C SER A 55 11.17 -7.16 13.94
N GLU A 56 11.89 -6.48 13.06
CA GLU A 56 11.33 -5.45 12.17
C GLU A 56 10.44 -6.10 11.09
N VAL A 57 10.87 -7.23 10.51
CA VAL A 57 10.04 -8.01 9.58
C VAL A 57 8.71 -8.42 10.23
N LYS A 58 8.75 -8.89 11.48
CA LYS A 58 7.54 -9.25 12.23
C LYS A 58 6.66 -8.04 12.52
N LEU A 59 7.25 -6.90 12.86
CA LEU A 59 6.53 -5.65 13.08
C LEU A 59 5.82 -5.20 11.80
N VAL A 60 6.53 -5.14 10.68
CA VAL A 60 5.97 -4.78 9.36
C VAL A 60 4.84 -5.74 8.99
N ALA A 61 5.08 -7.05 9.06
CA ALA A 61 4.09 -8.06 8.69
C ALA A 61 2.82 -7.95 9.53
N LYS A 62 2.96 -7.83 10.85
CA LYS A 62 1.83 -7.68 11.77
C LYS A 62 1.03 -6.41 11.45
N SER A 63 1.71 -5.27 11.31
CA SER A 63 1.06 -3.98 11.10
C SER A 63 0.27 -3.93 9.78
N VAL A 64 0.88 -4.40 8.68
CA VAL A 64 0.21 -4.44 7.38
C VAL A 64 -0.99 -5.41 7.41
N LEU A 65 -0.83 -6.61 8.00
CA LEU A 65 -1.94 -7.56 8.11
C LEU A 65 -3.08 -7.04 8.99
N GLU A 66 -2.80 -6.29 10.05
CA GLU A 66 -3.85 -5.66 10.87
C GLU A 66 -4.58 -4.55 10.12
N ALA A 67 -3.88 -3.76 9.29
CA ALA A 67 -4.50 -2.78 8.40
C ALA A 67 -5.40 -3.48 7.36
N LEU A 68 -4.89 -4.49 6.66
CA LEU A 68 -5.67 -5.26 5.69
C LEU A 68 -6.87 -5.96 6.33
N ARG A 69 -6.71 -6.53 7.52
CA ARG A 69 -7.81 -7.15 8.26
C ARG A 69 -8.96 -6.17 8.50
N ALA A 70 -8.65 -4.90 8.82
CA ALA A 70 -9.68 -3.89 9.04
C ALA A 70 -10.49 -3.61 7.75
N LEU A 71 -9.83 -3.53 6.60
CA LEU A 71 -10.50 -3.36 5.31
C LEU A 71 -11.31 -4.60 4.91
N HIS A 72 -10.67 -5.77 4.97
CA HIS A 72 -11.24 -7.05 4.53
C HIS A 72 -12.47 -7.45 5.35
N ALA A 73 -12.51 -7.10 6.64
CA ALA A 73 -13.67 -7.35 7.50
C ALA A 73 -14.96 -6.69 6.96
N GLU A 74 -14.84 -5.62 6.18
CA GLU A 74 -15.95 -4.94 5.53
C GLU A 74 -16.00 -5.17 4.01
N GLY A 75 -15.22 -6.14 3.51
CA GLY A 75 -15.16 -6.50 2.09
C GLY A 75 -14.54 -5.42 1.21
N PHE A 76 -13.62 -4.61 1.76
CA PHE A 76 -12.81 -3.66 0.99
C PHE A 76 -11.46 -4.27 0.65
N ILE A 77 -10.97 -3.95 -0.54
CA ILE A 77 -9.71 -4.38 -1.10
C ILE A 77 -8.85 -3.13 -1.27
N HIS A 78 -7.60 -3.18 -0.83
CA HIS A 78 -6.69 -2.04 -0.91
C HIS A 78 -6.41 -1.67 -2.36
N THR A 79 -6.16 -2.67 -3.20
CA THR A 79 -5.89 -2.58 -4.65
C THR A 79 -4.82 -1.57 -5.04
N GLY A 80 -4.58 -1.47 -6.34
CA GLY A 80 -3.72 -0.46 -6.95
C GLY A 80 -4.44 0.23 -8.12
N GLU A 81 -4.03 1.45 -8.46
CA GLU A 81 -4.60 2.13 -9.62
C GLU A 81 -4.42 1.29 -10.88
N PRO A 82 -5.46 1.22 -11.76
CA PRO A 82 -5.35 0.55 -13.05
C PRO A 82 -4.22 1.16 -13.89
N ALA A 83 -3.38 0.32 -14.47
CA ALA A 83 -2.31 0.76 -15.37
C ALA A 83 -2.82 1.62 -16.54
N ALA A 84 -4.09 1.48 -16.91
CA ALA A 84 -4.73 2.25 -17.98
C ALA A 84 -4.83 3.77 -17.70
N LEU A 85 -4.88 4.19 -16.43
CA LEU A 85 -4.91 5.62 -16.10
C LEU A 85 -3.52 6.26 -16.27
N HIS A 86 -2.44 5.50 -16.13
CA HIS A 86 -1.06 5.94 -16.31
C HIS A 86 -0.68 6.21 -17.77
N TYR A 87 -1.31 5.51 -18.72
CA TYR A 87 -1.00 5.73 -20.15
C TYR A 87 -1.39 7.13 -20.63
N ARG A 88 -2.24 7.84 -19.89
CA ARG A 88 -2.64 9.23 -20.20
C ARG A 88 -1.70 10.30 -19.64
N ILE A 89 -0.82 9.96 -18.69
CA ILE A 89 0.09 10.91 -18.02
C ILE A 89 1.57 10.60 -18.32
N ALA A 90 1.85 9.80 -19.35
CA ALA A 90 3.20 9.35 -19.72
C ALA A 90 4.17 10.47 -20.20
N THR A 91 3.91 11.73 -19.84
CA THR A 91 4.83 12.85 -20.08
C THR A 91 5.67 13.24 -18.88
N ILE A 92 5.50 12.57 -17.72
CA ILE A 92 6.32 12.85 -16.54
C ILE A 92 7.13 11.57 -16.22
N PRO A 93 8.45 11.55 -16.46
CA PRO A 93 9.32 10.45 -16.03
C PRO A 93 9.31 10.36 -14.49
N ASN A 94 9.16 9.19 -13.93
CA ASN A 94 9.21 8.86 -12.49
C ASN A 94 7.95 9.09 -11.64
N THR A 95 6.74 8.98 -12.18
CA THR A 95 5.56 8.79 -11.32
C THR A 95 5.22 7.30 -11.23
N ASP A 96 5.84 6.61 -10.28
CA ASP A 96 5.51 5.23 -9.87
C ASP A 96 4.18 5.17 -9.07
N GLY A 97 3.20 5.95 -9.51
CA GLY A 97 1.90 6.08 -8.85
C GLY A 97 0.99 4.87 -9.09
N GLN A 98 1.42 3.69 -8.68
CA GLN A 98 0.58 2.49 -8.64
C GLN A 98 0.35 2.14 -7.19
N ALA A 99 -0.87 2.41 -6.69
CA ALA A 99 -1.28 1.95 -5.37
C ALA A 99 -1.30 0.43 -5.36
N ASP A 100 -0.78 -0.17 -4.29
CA ASP A 100 -0.66 -1.60 -4.06
C ASP A 100 -0.22 -1.81 -2.62
N VAL A 101 -0.37 -3.02 -2.09
CA VAL A 101 0.38 -3.43 -0.90
C VAL A 101 1.83 -3.63 -1.33
N LYS A 102 2.50 -2.54 -1.65
CA LYS A 102 3.90 -2.49 -2.08
C LYS A 102 4.73 -1.67 -1.08
N PRO A 103 6.03 -1.81 -1.11
CA PRO A 103 6.93 -1.22 -0.12
C PRO A 103 6.84 0.29 0.02
N ASN A 104 6.60 1.00 -1.05
CA ASN A 104 6.45 2.46 -1.05
C ASN A 104 5.20 2.92 -0.28
N ASN A 105 4.19 2.04 -0.17
CA ASN A 105 2.93 2.31 0.52
C ASN A 105 2.92 1.81 1.97
N VAL A 106 4.02 1.20 2.42
CA VAL A 106 4.25 0.82 3.82
C VAL A 106 5.18 1.87 4.43
N LEU A 107 4.59 2.83 5.13
CA LEU A 107 5.32 3.93 5.74
C LEU A 107 5.83 3.55 7.13
N VAL A 108 6.98 4.11 7.50
CA VAL A 108 7.69 3.77 8.73
C VAL A 108 8.16 5.01 9.49
N ASN A 109 8.21 4.90 10.82
CA ASN A 109 8.97 5.79 11.69
C ASN A 109 10.15 5.02 12.31
N TYR A 110 11.20 5.75 12.63
CA TYR A 110 12.41 5.22 13.24
C TYR A 110 12.52 5.64 14.71
N ALA A 111 13.34 4.91 15.48
CA ALA A 111 13.70 5.32 16.83
C ALA A 111 14.54 6.60 16.80
N GLU A 112 14.28 7.52 17.74
CA GLU A 112 15.02 8.80 17.86
C GLU A 112 16.53 8.59 18.03
N GLU A 113 16.92 7.57 18.80
CA GLU A 113 18.34 7.25 19.09
C GLU A 113 19.03 6.49 17.95
N SER A 114 18.24 5.84 17.06
CA SER A 114 18.74 5.06 15.95
C SER A 114 17.82 5.28 14.75
N GLN A 115 18.20 6.17 13.86
CA GLN A 115 17.48 6.44 12.60
C GLN A 115 17.39 5.23 11.65
N GLN A 116 17.72 4.04 12.14
CA GLN A 116 17.69 2.80 11.38
C GLN A 116 16.72 1.74 11.91
N GLN A 117 16.29 1.84 13.18
CA GLN A 117 15.37 0.88 13.77
C GLN A 117 13.92 1.31 13.55
N ILE A 118 13.15 0.49 12.85
CA ILE A 118 11.71 0.72 12.64
C ILE A 118 10.96 0.53 13.95
N THR A 119 10.17 1.54 14.34
CA THR A 119 9.36 1.53 15.58
C THR A 119 7.86 1.59 15.31
N GLU A 120 7.45 2.14 14.16
CA GLU A 120 6.06 2.26 13.78
C GLU A 120 5.91 1.95 12.29
N VAL A 121 4.78 1.35 11.92
CA VAL A 121 4.46 0.98 10.53
C VAL A 121 2.99 1.30 10.26
N GLN A 122 2.74 2.00 9.15
CA GLN A 122 1.40 2.33 8.68
C GLN A 122 1.26 2.04 7.19
N LEU A 123 0.13 1.44 6.80
CA LEU A 123 -0.27 1.29 5.41
C LEU A 123 -0.85 2.62 4.91
N ALA A 124 -0.52 2.99 3.69
CA ALA A 124 -0.90 4.25 3.06
C ALA A 124 -1.44 4.02 1.64
N ASP A 125 -1.90 5.09 1.01
CA ASP A 125 -2.38 5.11 -0.38
C ASP A 125 -3.66 4.27 -0.58
N PHE A 126 -4.76 4.78 -0.06
CA PHE A 126 -6.08 4.15 -0.17
C PHE A 126 -6.92 4.72 -1.34
N GLY A 127 -6.27 5.48 -2.23
CA GLY A 127 -6.94 6.17 -3.33
C GLY A 127 -7.70 5.25 -4.28
N SER A 128 -7.25 4.01 -4.41
CA SER A 128 -7.83 2.99 -5.29
C SER A 128 -8.59 1.88 -4.54
N ALA A 129 -8.71 1.98 -3.22
CA ALA A 129 -9.41 0.96 -2.44
C ALA A 129 -10.90 0.89 -2.82
N VAL A 130 -11.38 -0.32 -3.06
CA VAL A 130 -12.75 -0.56 -3.53
C VAL A 130 -13.41 -1.74 -2.81
N SER A 131 -14.74 -1.80 -2.84
CA SER A 131 -15.47 -2.99 -2.37
C SER A 131 -15.25 -4.17 -3.31
N GLU A 132 -15.12 -5.38 -2.77
CA GLU A 132 -15.11 -6.64 -3.52
C GLU A 132 -16.41 -6.88 -4.34
N LYS A 133 -17.46 -6.12 -4.03
CA LYS A 133 -18.75 -6.14 -4.76
C LYS A 133 -18.78 -5.14 -5.91
N SER A 134 -17.73 -4.34 -6.12
CA SER A 134 -17.63 -3.36 -7.20
C SER A 134 -17.66 -4.03 -8.58
N GLY A 135 -17.99 -3.26 -9.62
CA GLY A 135 -17.82 -3.68 -11.01
C GLY A 135 -16.36 -4.03 -11.30
N HIS A 136 -15.44 -3.18 -10.85
CA HIS A 136 -14.00 -3.38 -11.04
C HIS A 136 -13.51 -4.76 -10.60
N ALA A 137 -13.91 -5.19 -9.38
CA ALA A 137 -13.51 -6.49 -8.85
C ALA A 137 -14.13 -7.67 -9.62
N LYS A 138 -15.39 -7.54 -10.03
CA LYS A 138 -16.13 -8.59 -10.76
C LYS A 138 -15.70 -8.71 -12.21
N ASP A 139 -15.34 -7.61 -12.84
CA ASP A 139 -14.95 -7.57 -14.24
C ASP A 139 -13.46 -7.90 -14.42
N GLY A 140 -12.69 -8.02 -13.33
CA GLY A 140 -11.27 -8.33 -13.36
C GLY A 140 -10.45 -7.18 -13.90
N ASP A 141 -10.82 -5.93 -13.56
CA ASP A 141 -10.08 -4.75 -14.00
C ASP A 141 -8.60 -4.85 -13.62
N ASP A 142 -7.76 -4.24 -14.44
CA ASP A 142 -6.31 -4.22 -14.20
C ASP A 142 -5.98 -3.42 -12.95
N ILE A 143 -5.31 -4.05 -12.00
CA ILE A 143 -4.94 -3.45 -10.70
C ILE A 143 -3.47 -3.72 -10.37
N GLY A 144 -2.89 -2.85 -9.57
CA GLY A 144 -1.60 -3.07 -8.95
C GLY A 144 -0.39 -3.04 -9.87
N SER A 145 0.77 -2.98 -9.25
CA SER A 145 2.06 -3.03 -9.94
C SER A 145 2.38 -4.44 -10.42
N PRO A 146 2.89 -4.66 -11.64
CA PRO A 146 3.06 -6.00 -12.23
C PRO A 146 3.81 -6.99 -11.35
N ILE A 147 4.81 -6.54 -10.57
CA ILE A 147 5.64 -7.42 -9.71
C ILE A 147 4.82 -7.93 -8.50
N PHE A 148 3.92 -7.11 -7.97
CA PHE A 148 3.14 -7.42 -6.77
C PHE A 148 1.76 -7.98 -7.08
N ARG A 149 1.34 -7.95 -8.34
CA ARG A 149 0.01 -8.33 -8.82
C ARG A 149 -0.23 -9.82 -8.63
N SER A 150 -1.41 -10.16 -8.13
CA SER A 150 -1.83 -11.55 -7.99
C SER A 150 -2.08 -12.24 -9.34
N PRO A 151 -2.02 -13.57 -9.40
CA PRO A 151 -2.26 -14.32 -10.64
C PRO A 151 -3.62 -14.03 -11.26
N GLU A 152 -4.68 -13.95 -10.46
CA GLU A 152 -6.02 -13.65 -10.94
C GLU A 152 -6.10 -12.23 -11.52
N ALA A 153 -5.48 -11.22 -10.88
CA ALA A 153 -5.45 -9.86 -11.41
C ALA A 153 -4.58 -9.78 -12.69
N GLN A 154 -3.47 -10.54 -12.76
CA GLN A 154 -2.63 -10.60 -13.95
C GLN A 154 -3.37 -11.21 -15.15
N MET A 155 -4.26 -12.16 -14.90
CA MET A 155 -5.08 -12.81 -15.93
C MET A 155 -6.41 -12.09 -16.20
N GLN A 156 -6.64 -10.92 -15.56
CA GLN A 156 -7.89 -10.17 -15.67
C GLN A 156 -9.12 -11.00 -15.30
N LEU A 157 -8.98 -11.85 -14.30
CA LEU A 157 -10.08 -12.62 -13.72
C LEU A 157 -10.67 -11.85 -12.52
N PRO A 158 -11.93 -12.12 -12.13
CA PRO A 158 -12.49 -11.56 -10.91
C PRO A 158 -11.56 -11.72 -9.70
N TRP A 159 -11.33 -10.64 -8.97
CA TRP A 159 -10.43 -10.65 -7.82
C TRP A 159 -11.15 -10.23 -6.53
N THR A 160 -10.62 -10.64 -5.41
CA THR A 160 -11.17 -10.45 -4.07
C THR A 160 -10.09 -9.92 -3.11
N THR A 161 -10.40 -9.84 -1.82
CA THR A 161 -9.43 -9.51 -0.77
C THR A 161 -8.17 -10.38 -0.78
N ALA A 162 -8.19 -11.56 -1.43
CA ALA A 162 -7.04 -12.45 -1.57
C ALA A 162 -5.90 -11.80 -2.39
N THR A 163 -6.21 -10.88 -3.30
CA THR A 163 -5.19 -10.16 -4.09
C THR A 163 -4.27 -9.32 -3.22
N ASP A 164 -4.80 -8.66 -2.17
CA ASP A 164 -3.98 -7.91 -1.21
C ASP A 164 -3.03 -8.82 -0.42
N ILE A 165 -3.48 -10.03 -0.07
CA ILE A 165 -2.66 -11.01 0.65
C ILE A 165 -1.53 -11.53 -0.24
N TRP A 166 -1.78 -11.71 -1.54
CA TRP A 166 -0.72 -12.04 -2.51
C TRP A 166 0.33 -10.92 -2.57
N SER A 167 -0.10 -9.66 -2.79
CA SER A 167 0.78 -8.49 -2.86
C SER A 167 1.59 -8.31 -1.58
N PHE A 168 0.94 -8.52 -0.41
CA PHE A 168 1.61 -8.55 0.88
C PHE A 168 2.68 -9.65 0.97
N GLY A 169 2.37 -10.87 0.53
CA GLY A 169 3.30 -12.00 0.54
C GLY A 169 4.55 -11.72 -0.31
N VAL A 170 4.37 -11.14 -1.50
CA VAL A 170 5.48 -10.72 -2.36
C VAL A 170 6.30 -9.61 -1.68
N THR A 171 5.64 -8.61 -1.09
CA THR A 171 6.28 -7.52 -0.35
C THR A 171 7.15 -8.04 0.78
N VAL A 172 6.62 -8.89 1.66
CA VAL A 172 7.38 -9.47 2.78
C VAL A 172 8.54 -10.34 2.30
N ARG A 173 8.32 -11.15 1.26
CA ARG A 173 9.39 -11.98 0.70
C ARG A 173 10.58 -11.13 0.22
N PHE A 174 10.30 -10.01 -0.45
CA PHE A 174 11.34 -9.12 -0.99
C PHE A 174 12.29 -8.62 0.10
N TYR A 175 11.79 -8.40 1.33
CA TYR A 175 12.57 -7.85 2.46
C TYR A 175 13.11 -8.88 3.43
N SER A 176 12.59 -10.11 3.39
CA SER A 176 13.04 -11.18 4.27
C SER A 176 14.28 -11.91 3.74
N PHE A 177 14.49 -11.91 2.42
CA PHE A 177 15.50 -12.77 1.78
C PHE A 177 16.54 -12.01 0.93
N GLY A 178 16.53 -10.67 0.90
CA GLY A 178 17.44 -9.92 0.02
C GLY A 178 17.07 -10.06 -1.47
N ASN A 179 17.92 -9.55 -2.34
CA ASN A 179 17.74 -9.65 -3.78
C ASN A 179 17.68 -11.11 -4.23
N LEU A 180 16.90 -11.40 -5.27
CA LEU A 180 16.74 -12.72 -5.88
C LEU A 180 18.06 -13.37 -6.32
N GLU A 181 19.16 -12.61 -6.39
CA GLU A 181 20.51 -13.10 -6.70
C GLU A 181 21.12 -13.92 -5.56
N ASP A 182 20.69 -13.71 -4.30
CA ASP A 182 21.18 -14.43 -3.12
C ASP A 182 20.54 -15.83 -2.95
N ILE A 183 19.61 -16.22 -3.82
CA ILE A 183 18.87 -17.51 -3.73
C ILE A 183 19.40 -18.53 -4.77
N ALA A 184 20.35 -18.14 -5.62
CA ALA A 184 20.86 -18.98 -6.73
C ALA A 184 22.14 -19.77 -6.38
N ASP A 185 22.63 -19.70 -5.15
CA ASP A 185 23.72 -20.52 -4.60
C ASP A 185 23.13 -21.55 -3.57
#